data_28dd1c14112deb9d5a5f1b68f6a18023
#
_entry.id   28dd1c14112deb9d5a5f1b68f6a18023
#
_cell.length_a   1.000
_cell.length_b   1.000
_cell.length_c   1.000
_cell.angle_alpha   90.00
_cell.angle_beta   90.00
_cell.angle_gamma   90.00
#
_symmetry.space_group_name_H-M   'P 1'
#
loop_
_entity.id
_entity.type
_entity.pdbx_description
1 polymer ?
#
loop_
_entity_poly.entity_id
_entity_poly.type
_entity_poly.pdbx_seq_one_letter_code
_entity_poly.pdbx_strand_id
1 'polypeptide(L)'
;MTSKRQTNVANARSGPSLRELEFSPDRNPLLEPGSIVVKRRFVSAGLKTDLINARTGEITGASVIREVVEKDDAEFVKVFADGVRAAFGLSKTASRVFTLVLEQYQQEPMVGGYADSVYLAWFGEGLSGRDVGMSDRTFQTGLRELLAKGFLAPRTPNVFWVNSSLFFKGDRVLFVKEYVRRRSNDTHAELERRGQQRLEV
;
A
#
# COMPACT_ATOMS: atom_id res chain seq x y z
N MET A 1 -15.72 42.33 20.37
CA MET A 1 -15.05 42.39 19.03
C MET A 1 -14.51 41.03 18.70
N THR A 2 -15.28 40.25 17.94
CA THR A 2 -15.00 38.86 17.61
C THR A 2 -14.35 38.78 16.23
N SER A 3 -13.06 38.52 16.19
CA SER A 3 -12.30 38.34 14.95
C SER A 3 -12.67 37.02 14.33
N LYS A 4 -13.42 37.06 13.23
CA LYS A 4 -13.69 35.91 12.36
C LYS A 4 -12.38 35.53 11.66
N ARG A 5 -11.82 34.36 11.99
CA ARG A 5 -10.83 33.68 11.15
C ARG A 5 -11.50 33.31 9.82
N GLN A 6 -11.15 34.04 8.79
CA GLN A 6 -11.42 33.67 7.41
C GLN A 6 -10.54 32.46 7.08
N THR A 7 -11.13 31.28 7.04
CA THR A 7 -10.51 30.10 6.42
C THR A 7 -10.42 30.34 4.91
N ASN A 8 -9.21 30.50 4.41
CA ASN A 8 -8.91 30.63 2.99
C ASN A 8 -9.34 29.35 2.24
N VAL A 9 -10.49 29.40 1.59
CA VAL A 9 -10.97 28.40 0.61
C VAL A 9 -10.41 28.76 -0.77
N ALA A 10 -9.10 28.95 -0.87
CA ALA A 10 -8.43 29.21 -2.14
C ALA A 10 -7.23 28.29 -2.25
N ASN A 11 -7.42 27.07 -2.77
CA ASN A 11 -6.49 26.35 -3.63
C ASN A 11 -6.83 24.85 -3.77
N ALA A 12 -8.04 24.52 -4.19
CA ALA A 12 -8.40 23.13 -4.51
C ALA A 12 -7.71 22.59 -5.81
N ARG A 13 -6.80 23.35 -6.42
CA ARG A 13 -6.08 22.96 -7.66
C ARG A 13 -4.57 22.75 -7.50
N SER A 14 -3.98 23.09 -6.36
CA SER A 14 -2.57 22.82 -6.09
C SER A 14 -2.50 21.85 -4.90
N GLY A 15 -2.01 20.63 -5.14
CA GLY A 15 -1.73 19.66 -4.09
C GLY A 15 -0.77 20.20 -3.03
N PRO A 16 -0.43 19.41 -2.00
CA PRO A 16 0.36 19.84 -0.85
C PRO A 16 1.71 20.42 -1.28
N SER A 17 2.24 21.37 -0.51
CA SER A 17 3.60 21.89 -0.71
C SER A 17 4.61 20.76 -0.47
N LEU A 18 5.46 20.45 -1.44
CA LEU A 18 6.48 19.40 -1.28
C LEU A 18 7.58 19.78 -0.27
N ARG A 19 7.62 21.05 0.17
CA ARG A 19 8.55 21.53 1.21
C ARG A 19 8.01 21.37 2.63
N GLU A 20 6.70 21.18 2.77
CA GLU A 20 5.98 21.12 4.03
C GLU A 20 5.15 19.84 4.13
N LEU A 21 5.73 18.72 3.64
CA LEU A 21 5.08 17.42 3.72
C LEU A 21 5.14 16.91 5.17
N GLU A 22 4.00 16.48 5.67
CA GLU A 22 3.93 15.70 6.91
C GLU A 22 4.33 14.26 6.60
N PHE A 23 5.46 13.82 7.16
CA PHE A 23 5.98 12.48 6.98
C PHE A 23 5.39 11.52 8.01
N SER A 24 5.05 10.31 7.56
CA SER A 24 4.56 9.22 8.41
C SER A 24 5.45 7.98 8.19
N PRO A 25 6.60 7.85 8.88
CA PRO A 25 7.59 6.80 8.63
C PRO A 25 7.07 5.39 8.91
N ASP A 26 6.27 5.25 9.96
CA ASP A 26 5.88 3.94 10.51
C ASP A 26 4.48 3.49 10.09
N ARG A 27 3.66 4.42 9.60
CA ARG A 27 2.26 4.14 9.27
C ARG A 27 1.90 4.68 7.90
N ASN A 28 1.36 3.80 7.04
CA ASN A 28 0.78 4.21 5.76
C ASN A 28 -0.61 4.85 6.00
N PRO A 29 -0.77 6.18 5.79
CA PRO A 29 -2.03 6.87 6.02
C PRO A 29 -3.11 6.54 4.98
N LEU A 30 -2.73 5.92 3.85
CA LEU A 30 -3.64 5.52 2.77
C LEU A 30 -4.31 4.17 3.03
N LEU A 31 -3.89 3.45 4.08
CA LEU A 31 -4.46 2.16 4.47
C LEU A 31 -5.52 2.36 5.54
N GLU A 32 -6.77 2.39 5.12
CA GLU A 32 -7.88 2.31 6.05
C GLU A 32 -8.21 0.86 6.42
N PRO A 33 -8.57 0.57 7.68
CA PRO A 33 -9.03 -0.75 8.08
C PRO A 33 -10.24 -1.18 7.25
N GLY A 34 -10.15 -2.33 6.60
CA GLY A 34 -11.24 -2.86 5.79
C GLY A 34 -11.29 -2.35 4.34
N SER A 35 -10.43 -1.40 3.94
CA SER A 35 -10.37 -0.92 2.55
C SER A 35 -9.94 -1.99 1.56
N ILE A 36 -9.26 -3.03 2.02
CA ILE A 36 -8.80 -4.15 1.20
C ILE A 36 -9.54 -5.42 1.57
N VAL A 37 -10.46 -5.85 0.70
CA VAL A 37 -11.15 -7.13 0.83
C VAL A 37 -10.29 -8.24 0.23
N VAL A 38 -9.74 -9.10 1.08
CA VAL A 38 -9.02 -10.29 0.66
C VAL A 38 -10.03 -11.42 0.47
N LYS A 39 -10.30 -11.80 -0.78
CA LYS A 39 -11.09 -12.98 -1.08
C LYS A 39 -10.21 -14.22 -0.92
N ARG A 40 -10.50 -15.04 0.09
CA ARG A 40 -9.87 -16.35 0.25
C ARG A 40 -10.48 -17.31 -0.77
N ARG A 41 -9.66 -17.87 -1.63
CA ARG A 41 -10.06 -18.97 -2.52
C ARG A 41 -9.56 -20.26 -1.91
N PHE A 42 -10.48 -21.08 -1.44
CA PHE A 42 -10.16 -22.44 -1.01
C PHE A 42 -10.17 -23.33 -2.24
N VAL A 43 -9.05 -23.88 -2.60
CA VAL A 43 -8.96 -24.94 -3.61
C VAL A 43 -8.77 -26.24 -2.85
N SER A 44 -9.82 -27.06 -2.79
CA SER A 44 -9.69 -28.42 -2.28
C SER A 44 -9.09 -29.30 -3.38
N ALA A 45 -7.79 -29.50 -3.37
CA ALA A 45 -7.14 -30.54 -4.14
C ALA A 45 -7.17 -31.81 -3.29
N GLY A 46 -8.32 -32.48 -3.23
CA GLY A 46 -8.46 -33.77 -2.60
C GLY A 46 -8.09 -34.86 -3.59
N LEU A 47 -6.91 -35.44 -3.51
CA LEU A 47 -6.79 -36.86 -3.82
C LEU A 47 -7.62 -37.55 -2.75
N LYS A 48 -8.76 -38.15 -3.19
CA LYS A 48 -9.48 -39.11 -2.36
C LYS A 48 -8.58 -40.35 -2.26
N THR A 49 -7.72 -40.33 -1.26
CA THR A 49 -7.10 -41.58 -0.80
C THR A 49 -8.11 -42.17 0.17
N ASP A 50 -8.81 -43.18 -0.28
CA ASP A 50 -9.67 -44.00 0.57
C ASP A 50 -8.77 -44.64 1.63
N LEU A 51 -8.82 -44.13 2.85
CA LEU A 51 -8.18 -44.77 3.99
C LEU A 51 -9.03 -45.97 4.38
N ILE A 52 -8.61 -47.16 3.95
CA ILE A 52 -9.22 -48.42 4.35
C ILE A 52 -8.66 -48.77 5.75
N ASN A 53 -9.53 -48.93 6.71
CA ASN A 53 -9.15 -49.49 7.99
C ASN A 53 -8.75 -50.95 7.79
N ALA A 54 -7.46 -51.27 7.89
CA ALA A 54 -6.91 -52.59 7.63
C ALA A 54 -7.50 -53.70 8.51
N ARG A 55 -8.24 -53.39 9.57
CA ARG A 55 -8.80 -54.34 10.50
C ARG A 55 -10.32 -54.57 10.28
N THR A 56 -11.05 -53.61 9.77
CA THR A 56 -12.51 -53.71 9.57
C THR A 56 -12.92 -53.66 8.11
N GLY A 57 -12.01 -53.33 7.18
CA GLY A 57 -12.33 -53.15 5.79
C GLY A 57 -13.22 -51.95 5.45
N GLU A 58 -13.55 -51.10 6.44
CA GLU A 58 -14.37 -49.92 6.23
C GLU A 58 -13.57 -48.77 5.68
N ILE A 59 -14.15 -48.11 4.69
CA ILE A 59 -13.55 -46.92 4.04
C ILE A 59 -13.87 -45.71 4.91
N THR A 60 -12.86 -45.18 5.65
CA THR A 60 -12.98 -43.96 6.41
C THR A 60 -12.43 -42.84 5.53
N GLY A 61 -13.29 -42.11 4.85
CA GLY A 61 -12.90 -40.95 4.04
C GLY A 61 -12.41 -39.78 4.92
N ALA A 62 -11.11 -39.56 4.98
CA ALA A 62 -10.56 -38.34 5.57
C ALA A 62 -10.39 -37.28 4.47
N SER A 63 -11.20 -36.25 4.49
CA SER A 63 -11.06 -35.10 3.62
C SER A 63 -9.97 -34.19 4.19
N VAL A 64 -8.76 -34.24 3.62
CA VAL A 64 -7.69 -33.30 3.95
C VAL A 64 -7.95 -32.00 3.19
N ILE A 65 -8.50 -31.01 3.85
CA ILE A 65 -8.59 -29.65 3.31
C ILE A 65 -7.19 -29.04 3.42
N ARG A 66 -6.46 -29.02 2.31
CA ARG A 66 -5.26 -28.20 2.20
C ARG A 66 -5.67 -26.77 1.80
N GLU A 67 -5.41 -25.82 2.68
CA GLU A 67 -5.47 -24.42 2.31
C GLU A 67 -4.32 -24.14 1.35
N VAL A 68 -4.61 -24.11 0.05
CA VAL A 68 -3.65 -23.63 -0.95
C VAL A 68 -3.74 -22.11 -0.93
N VAL A 69 -2.84 -21.48 -0.21
CA VAL A 69 -2.61 -20.05 -0.31
C VAL A 69 -1.91 -19.84 -1.65
N GLU A 70 -2.66 -19.38 -2.66
CA GLU A 70 -2.08 -18.95 -3.91
C GLU A 70 -1.17 -17.75 -3.64
N LYS A 71 0.14 -17.98 -3.61
CA LYS A 71 1.14 -16.92 -3.51
C LYS A 71 1.14 -16.15 -4.81
N ASP A 72 0.81 -14.90 -4.73
CA ASP A 72 0.89 -14.00 -5.86
C ASP A 72 2.31 -13.39 -5.91
N ASP A 73 3.28 -14.22 -6.22
CA ASP A 73 4.72 -13.89 -6.25
C ASP A 73 5.11 -13.05 -7.48
N ALA A 74 4.17 -12.34 -8.06
CA ALA A 74 4.42 -11.62 -9.28
C ALA A 74 5.37 -10.43 -9.05
N GLU A 75 6.51 -10.45 -9.73
CA GLU A 75 7.48 -9.35 -9.80
C GLU A 75 6.96 -8.12 -10.55
N PHE A 76 5.68 -8.08 -10.93
CA PHE A 76 5.06 -6.98 -11.64
C PHE A 76 4.15 -6.15 -10.74
N VAL A 77 3.98 -4.89 -11.12
CA VAL A 77 3.04 -3.99 -10.45
C VAL A 77 1.63 -4.25 -10.98
N LYS A 78 0.69 -4.58 -10.10
CA LYS A 78 -0.72 -4.72 -10.40
C LYS A 78 -1.43 -3.40 -10.21
N VAL A 79 -2.15 -2.94 -11.22
CA VAL A 79 -3.06 -1.79 -11.11
C VAL A 79 -4.48 -2.33 -11.04
N PHE A 80 -5.20 -2.01 -9.97
CA PHE A 80 -6.56 -2.49 -9.75
C PHE A 80 -7.58 -1.63 -10.50
N ALA A 81 -8.81 -2.12 -10.63
CA ALA A 81 -9.87 -1.41 -11.35
C ALA A 81 -10.13 0.01 -10.79
N ASP A 82 -10.05 0.17 -9.46
CA ASP A 82 -10.18 1.49 -8.82
C ASP A 82 -8.98 2.39 -9.11
N GLY A 83 -7.78 1.82 -9.20
CA GLY A 83 -6.58 2.55 -9.65
C GLY A 83 -6.68 3.02 -11.09
N VAL A 84 -7.17 2.18 -11.99
CA VAL A 84 -7.41 2.56 -13.38
C VAL A 84 -8.45 3.68 -13.46
N ARG A 85 -9.57 3.56 -12.72
CA ARG A 85 -10.61 4.60 -12.67
C ARG A 85 -10.07 5.91 -12.11
N ALA A 86 -9.29 5.86 -11.03
CA ALA A 86 -8.67 7.03 -10.43
C ALA A 86 -7.67 7.70 -11.39
N ALA A 87 -6.91 6.91 -12.17
CA ALA A 87 -5.94 7.41 -13.14
C ALA A 87 -6.58 8.22 -14.28
N PHE A 88 -7.80 7.87 -14.70
CA PHE A 88 -8.56 8.69 -15.67
C PHE A 88 -8.89 10.11 -15.17
N GLY A 89 -8.91 10.31 -13.86
CA GLY A 89 -9.12 11.62 -13.25
C GLY A 89 -7.83 12.47 -13.13
N LEU A 90 -6.68 11.95 -13.53
CA LEU A 90 -5.40 12.68 -13.47
C LEU A 90 -5.27 13.68 -14.62
N SER A 91 -4.59 14.80 -14.36
CA SER A 91 -4.13 15.68 -15.43
C SER A 91 -3.10 14.97 -16.32
N LYS A 92 -2.89 15.46 -17.54
CA LYS A 92 -1.88 14.91 -18.46
C LYS A 92 -0.48 14.84 -17.82
N THR A 93 -0.11 15.85 -17.05
CA THR A 93 1.16 15.89 -16.32
C THR A 93 1.21 14.82 -15.22
N ALA A 94 0.18 14.74 -14.39
CA ALA A 94 0.12 13.74 -13.31
C ALA A 94 0.04 12.31 -13.86
N SER A 95 -0.64 12.08 -14.97
CA SER A 95 -0.69 10.77 -15.64
C SER A 95 0.70 10.34 -16.12
N ARG A 96 1.50 11.24 -16.72
CA ARG A 96 2.89 10.94 -17.09
C ARG A 96 3.76 10.65 -15.87
N VAL A 97 3.61 11.44 -14.80
CA VAL A 97 4.34 11.19 -13.55
C VAL A 97 3.92 9.87 -12.93
N PHE A 98 2.62 9.51 -12.97
CA PHE A 98 2.14 8.22 -12.48
C PHE A 98 2.76 7.04 -13.23
N THR A 99 2.91 7.14 -14.57
CA THR A 99 3.62 6.12 -15.34
C THR A 99 5.07 5.95 -14.86
N LEU A 100 5.80 7.06 -14.65
CA LEU A 100 7.16 7.01 -14.10
C LEU A 100 7.22 6.41 -12.68
N VAL A 101 6.21 6.71 -11.86
CA VAL A 101 6.08 6.10 -10.52
C VAL A 101 5.91 4.59 -10.63
N LEU A 102 5.06 4.10 -11.53
CA LEU A 102 4.87 2.66 -11.74
C LEU A 102 6.16 1.98 -12.25
N GLU A 103 6.88 2.60 -13.17
CA GLU A 103 8.18 2.12 -13.67
C GLU A 103 9.21 2.05 -12.56
N GLN A 104 9.33 3.10 -11.75
CA GLN A 104 10.26 3.13 -10.61
C GLN A 104 9.85 2.12 -9.56
N TYR A 105 8.54 2.02 -9.24
CA TYR A 105 8.02 1.07 -8.27
C TYR A 105 8.22 -0.38 -8.69
N GLN A 106 8.21 -0.67 -9.99
CA GLN A 106 8.54 -2.00 -10.50
C GLN A 106 9.99 -2.41 -10.20
N GLN A 107 10.90 -1.44 -10.08
CA GLN A 107 12.30 -1.69 -9.74
C GLN A 107 12.53 -1.85 -8.22
N GLU A 108 11.57 -1.44 -7.38
CA GLU A 108 11.73 -1.51 -5.93
C GLU A 108 11.87 -2.97 -5.47
N PRO A 109 12.81 -3.25 -4.55
CA PRO A 109 12.97 -4.59 -3.99
C PRO A 109 11.76 -4.97 -3.15
N MET A 110 11.34 -6.23 -3.25
CA MET A 110 10.32 -6.78 -2.36
C MET A 110 10.96 -7.23 -1.04
N VAL A 111 10.42 -6.77 0.08
CA VAL A 111 10.81 -7.19 1.42
C VAL A 111 9.64 -7.93 2.05
N GLY A 112 9.87 -9.18 2.45
CA GLY A 112 8.78 -10.01 2.98
C GLY A 112 7.72 -10.41 1.95
N GLY A 113 8.06 -10.39 0.64
CA GLY A 113 7.17 -10.79 -0.45
C GLY A 113 6.32 -9.66 -1.05
N TYR A 114 6.57 -8.40 -0.67
CA TYR A 114 5.89 -7.22 -1.23
C TYR A 114 6.77 -5.96 -1.16
N ALA A 115 6.40 -4.94 -1.91
CA ALA A 115 6.92 -3.57 -1.76
C ALA A 115 5.78 -2.64 -1.33
N ASP A 116 5.96 -1.88 -0.26
CA ASP A 116 4.94 -0.99 0.31
C ASP A 116 5.20 0.50 0.02
N SER A 117 6.35 0.80 -0.52
CA SER A 117 6.82 2.16 -0.79
C SER A 117 7.65 2.25 -2.05
N VAL A 118 7.83 3.47 -2.56
CA VAL A 118 8.63 3.78 -3.73
C VAL A 118 9.59 4.92 -3.42
N TYR A 119 10.83 4.82 -3.92
CA TYR A 119 11.84 5.88 -3.83
C TYR A 119 11.79 6.78 -5.06
N LEU A 120 11.54 8.07 -4.87
CA LEU A 120 11.39 9.07 -5.92
C LEU A 120 12.29 10.28 -5.62
N ALA A 121 13.56 10.19 -5.98
CA ALA A 121 14.50 11.28 -5.83
C ALA A 121 14.83 11.91 -7.18
N TRP A 122 14.78 13.23 -7.23
CA TRP A 122 15.25 13.97 -8.41
C TRP A 122 16.67 14.46 -8.18
N PHE A 123 17.60 13.98 -8.99
CA PHE A 123 19.00 14.43 -8.96
C PHE A 123 19.65 14.23 -10.34
N GLY A 124 20.73 14.98 -10.58
CA GLY A 124 21.39 14.95 -11.88
C GLY A 124 20.45 15.39 -13.00
N GLU A 125 20.31 14.54 -14.00
CA GLU A 125 19.52 14.85 -15.20
C GLU A 125 18.04 14.44 -15.09
N GLY A 126 17.61 13.84 -13.95
CA GLY A 126 16.21 13.43 -13.81
C GLY A 126 15.88 12.56 -12.61
N LEU A 127 14.85 11.73 -12.76
CA LEU A 127 14.37 10.83 -11.71
C LEU A 127 15.39 9.71 -11.50
N SER A 128 15.91 9.61 -10.28
CA SER A 128 16.98 8.67 -9.92
C SER A 128 18.20 8.75 -10.85
N GLY A 129 18.53 9.97 -11.33
CA GLY A 129 19.64 10.22 -12.25
C GLY A 129 19.36 9.86 -13.72
N ARG A 130 18.15 9.41 -14.07
CA ARG A 130 17.76 9.10 -15.44
C ARG A 130 16.94 10.23 -16.05
N ASP A 131 17.28 10.62 -17.28
CA ASP A 131 16.42 11.51 -18.06
C ASP A 131 15.08 10.83 -18.35
N VAL A 132 14.00 11.49 -17.94
CA VAL A 132 12.62 11.00 -18.09
C VAL A 132 11.80 11.89 -19.04
N GLY A 133 12.48 12.74 -19.81
CA GLY A 133 11.84 13.61 -20.80
C GLY A 133 10.92 14.67 -20.20
N MET A 134 11.19 15.11 -18.96
CA MET A 134 10.48 16.21 -18.30
C MET A 134 11.40 16.94 -17.32
N SER A 135 11.06 18.19 -16.98
CA SER A 135 11.77 18.94 -15.98
C SER A 135 11.36 18.56 -14.55
N ASP A 136 12.25 18.80 -13.57
CA ASP A 136 11.96 18.64 -12.14
C ASP A 136 10.67 19.35 -11.72
N ARG A 137 10.48 20.60 -12.14
CA ARG A 137 9.26 21.37 -11.86
C ARG A 137 8.00 20.67 -12.38
N THR A 138 8.07 20.06 -13.56
CA THR A 138 6.94 19.32 -14.15
C THR A 138 6.65 18.06 -13.35
N PHE A 139 7.71 17.32 -12.97
CA PHE A 139 7.61 16.14 -12.13
C PHE A 139 7.00 16.49 -10.78
N GLN A 140 7.51 17.49 -10.08
CA GLN A 140 6.98 17.96 -8.80
C GLN A 140 5.50 18.39 -8.88
N THR A 141 5.08 18.99 -10.01
CA THR A 141 3.68 19.36 -10.21
C THR A 141 2.77 18.13 -10.31
N GLY A 142 3.18 17.12 -11.08
CA GLY A 142 2.44 15.87 -11.16
C GLY A 142 2.46 15.08 -9.85
N LEU A 143 3.59 15.04 -9.15
CA LEU A 143 3.72 14.38 -7.85
C LEU A 143 2.77 14.99 -6.81
N ARG A 144 2.66 16.33 -6.75
CA ARG A 144 1.69 17.00 -5.85
C ARG A 144 0.24 16.57 -6.12
N GLU A 145 -0.13 16.40 -7.39
CA GLU A 145 -1.45 15.92 -7.75
C GLU A 145 -1.66 14.47 -7.32
N LEU A 146 -0.65 13.59 -7.48
CA LEU A 146 -0.72 12.20 -7.02
C LEU A 146 -0.88 12.11 -5.49
N LEU A 147 -0.17 12.96 -4.75
CA LEU A 147 -0.32 13.07 -3.29
C LEU A 147 -1.72 13.56 -2.92
N ALA A 148 -2.20 14.63 -3.55
CA ALA A 148 -3.53 15.20 -3.30
C ALA A 148 -4.67 14.21 -3.58
N LYS A 149 -4.49 13.33 -4.56
CA LYS A 149 -5.48 12.31 -4.95
C LYS A 149 -5.29 10.96 -4.26
N GLY A 150 -4.36 10.87 -3.31
CA GLY A 150 -4.16 9.68 -2.50
C GLY A 150 -3.59 8.48 -3.25
N PHE A 151 -2.83 8.68 -4.33
CA PHE A 151 -2.05 7.63 -4.97
C PHE A 151 -0.82 7.28 -4.15
N LEU A 152 -0.22 8.29 -3.55
CA LEU A 152 0.98 8.24 -2.73
C LEU A 152 0.77 9.01 -1.43
N ALA A 153 1.56 8.68 -0.40
CA ALA A 153 1.67 9.47 0.81
C ALA A 153 3.14 9.59 1.25
N PRO A 154 3.55 10.69 1.87
CA PRO A 154 4.93 10.86 2.31
C PRO A 154 5.28 9.88 3.44
N ARG A 155 6.37 9.11 3.27
CA ARG A 155 6.92 8.23 4.31
C ARG A 155 8.11 8.88 5.01
N THR A 156 9.14 9.14 4.22
CA THR A 156 10.36 9.85 4.60
C THR A 156 10.80 10.71 3.41
N PRO A 157 11.80 11.57 3.52
CA PRO A 157 12.27 12.32 2.37
C PRO A 157 12.57 11.42 1.16
N ASN A 158 11.97 11.74 0.02
CA ASN A 158 12.05 11.00 -1.25
C ASN A 158 11.46 9.57 -1.23
N VAL A 159 10.90 9.09 -0.13
CA VAL A 159 10.24 7.79 -0.05
C VAL A 159 8.75 8.01 0.19
N PHE A 160 7.92 7.34 -0.59
CA PHE A 160 6.48 7.49 -0.54
C PHE A 160 5.79 6.15 -0.35
N TRP A 161 4.83 6.09 0.55
CA TRP A 161 3.91 4.98 0.66
C TRP A 161 3.07 4.87 -0.62
N VAL A 162 2.83 3.66 -1.07
CA VAL A 162 1.91 3.41 -2.18
C VAL A 162 0.51 3.12 -1.66
N ASN A 163 -0.50 3.51 -2.44
CA ASN A 163 -1.88 3.13 -2.15
C ASN A 163 -2.16 1.72 -2.68
N SER A 164 -2.07 0.74 -1.80
CA SER A 164 -2.29 -0.66 -2.12
C SER A 164 -3.72 -1.01 -2.55
N SER A 165 -4.67 -0.08 -2.43
CA SER A 165 -6.01 -0.21 -3.01
C SER A 165 -6.03 0.13 -4.50
N LEU A 166 -5.10 0.97 -4.97
CA LEU A 166 -5.03 1.41 -6.35
C LEU A 166 -4.01 0.61 -7.17
N PHE A 167 -2.83 0.39 -6.63
CA PHE A 167 -1.77 -0.40 -7.27
C PHE A 167 -0.85 -1.03 -6.21
N PHE A 168 -0.25 -2.17 -6.54
CA PHE A 168 0.58 -2.91 -5.59
C PHE A 168 1.55 -3.87 -6.29
N LYS A 169 2.72 -4.10 -5.67
CA LYS A 169 3.72 -5.08 -6.09
C LYS A 169 3.90 -6.15 -5.02
N GLY A 170 3.76 -7.43 -5.42
CA GLY A 170 3.93 -8.58 -4.55
C GLY A 170 2.63 -9.12 -3.95
N ASP A 171 2.75 -9.86 -2.84
CA ASP A 171 1.63 -10.51 -2.16
C ASP A 171 0.85 -9.53 -1.27
N ARG A 172 -0.27 -9.03 -1.80
CA ARG A 172 -1.16 -8.12 -1.11
C ARG A 172 -1.84 -8.74 0.12
N VAL A 173 -2.06 -10.06 0.11
CA VAL A 173 -2.69 -10.78 1.22
C VAL A 173 -1.75 -10.80 2.43
N LEU A 174 -0.48 -11.11 2.16
CA LEU A 174 0.56 -11.12 3.18
C LEU A 174 0.76 -9.72 3.77
N PHE A 175 0.83 -8.70 2.92
CA PHE A 175 0.94 -7.30 3.32
C PHE A 175 -0.20 -6.89 4.27
N VAL A 176 -1.46 -7.16 3.90
CA VAL A 176 -2.62 -6.80 4.73
C VAL A 176 -2.59 -7.52 6.08
N LYS A 177 -2.26 -8.81 6.09
CA LYS A 177 -2.14 -9.60 7.34
C LYS A 177 -1.07 -8.99 8.27
N GLU A 178 0.08 -8.65 7.71
CA GLU A 178 1.18 -8.08 8.48
C GLU A 178 0.86 -6.67 8.99
N TYR A 179 0.24 -5.84 8.16
CA TYR A 179 -0.20 -4.51 8.54
C TYR A 179 -1.23 -4.55 9.69
N VAL A 180 -2.22 -5.44 9.62
CA VAL A 180 -3.22 -5.61 10.69
C VAL A 180 -2.55 -6.10 11.98
N ARG A 181 -1.60 -7.03 11.88
CA ARG A 181 -0.86 -7.55 13.04
C ARG A 181 -0.03 -6.45 13.72
N ARG A 182 0.72 -5.65 12.96
CA ARG A 182 1.51 -4.54 13.50
C ARG A 182 0.62 -3.54 14.23
N ARG A 183 -0.51 -3.17 13.63
CA ARG A 183 -1.46 -2.25 14.22
C ARG A 183 -2.07 -2.76 15.52
N SER A 184 -2.39 -4.06 15.62
CA SER A 184 -2.88 -4.66 16.86
C SER A 184 -1.84 -4.60 17.98
N ASN A 185 -0.57 -4.84 17.64
CA ASN A 185 0.53 -4.75 18.60
C ASN A 185 0.76 -3.31 19.08
N ASP A 186 0.70 -2.31 18.18
CA ASP A 186 0.85 -0.89 18.52
C ASP A 186 -0.28 -0.44 19.46
N THR A 187 -1.51 -0.83 19.18
CA THR A 187 -2.66 -0.51 20.04
C THR A 187 -2.52 -1.15 21.42
N HIS A 188 -2.02 -2.38 21.52
CA HIS A 188 -1.79 -3.06 22.79
C HIS A 188 -0.69 -2.38 23.60
N ALA A 189 0.42 -2.03 22.94
CA ALA A 189 1.53 -1.31 23.58
C ALA A 189 1.13 0.10 24.07
N GLU A 190 0.26 0.80 23.34
CA GLU A 190 -0.30 2.09 23.76
C GLU A 190 -1.22 1.96 24.98
N LEU A 191 -2.06 0.93 25.02
CA LEU A 191 -2.92 0.66 26.16
C LEU A 191 -2.12 0.30 27.41
N GLU A 192 -1.05 -0.50 27.27
CA GLU A 192 -0.14 -0.84 28.37
C GLU A 192 0.57 0.40 28.93
N ARG A 193 1.09 1.28 28.06
CA ARG A 193 1.73 2.55 28.47
C ARG A 193 0.75 3.44 29.23
N ARG A 194 -0.50 3.56 28.77
CA ARG A 194 -1.55 4.34 29.45
C ARG A 194 -1.95 3.72 30.79
N GLY A 195 -1.95 2.37 30.88
CA GLY A 195 -2.20 1.66 32.11
C GLY A 195 -1.12 1.88 33.18
N GLN A 196 0.16 1.86 32.75
CA GLN A 196 1.29 2.12 33.65
C GLN A 196 1.30 3.55 34.18
N GLN A 197 1.05 4.56 33.33
CA GLN A 197 0.95 5.97 33.78
C GLN A 197 -0.17 6.24 34.79
N ARG A 198 -1.20 5.39 34.83
CA ARG A 198 -2.32 5.52 35.79
C ARG A 198 -2.03 4.91 37.15
N LEU A 199 -0.99 4.07 37.25
CA LEU A 199 -0.57 3.42 38.50
C LEU A 199 0.52 4.21 39.24
N GLU A 200 1.13 5.21 38.58
CA GLU A 200 2.18 6.08 39.14
C GLU A 200 1.63 7.40 39.71
N VAL A 201 0.32 7.59 39.78
CA VAL A 201 -0.36 8.75 40.38
C VAL A 201 -1.17 8.25 41.58
#